data_77ddde916dcefa0813a3e9a92a73774c
#
_entry.id   77ddde916dcefa0813a3e9a92a73774c
#
_cell.length_a   1.000
_cell.length_b   1.000
_cell.length_c   1.000
_cell.angle_alpha   90.00
_cell.angle_beta   90.00
_cell.angle_gamma   90.00
#
_symmetry.space_group_name_H-M   'P 1'
#
loop_
_entity.id
_entity.type
_entity.pdbx_description
1 polymer ?
#
loop_
_entity_poly.entity_id
_entity_poly.type
_entity_poly.pdbx_seq_one_letter_code
_entity_poly.pdbx_strand_id
1 'polypeptide(L)'
;MKTFEFIVPRRPVSHQAKDSLHKQQWRDFVYGRAFQAWKGTPISNEALRFTLVYLCEEDPPDINNIVKPVQDALIGLVYSDDSLIVDVQGLLRMVGDLIDIIGLPPLLQEVILNGVDCLYVRINSSSTLGNLL
;
A
#
# COMPACT_ATOMS: atom_id res chain seq x y z
N MET A 1 -7.88 2.38 15.51
CA MET A 1 -6.47 1.95 15.60
C MET A 1 -5.54 3.10 15.35
N LYS A 2 -4.32 2.97 15.73
CA LYS A 2 -3.26 3.89 15.34
C LYS A 2 -2.94 3.66 13.86
N THR A 3 -2.76 4.73 13.09
CA THR A 3 -2.40 4.62 11.67
C THR A 3 -1.09 3.84 11.50
N PHE A 4 -1.11 2.86 10.61
CA PHE A 4 0.06 2.10 10.21
C PHE A 4 0.44 2.47 8.78
N GLU A 5 1.71 2.78 8.57
CA GLU A 5 2.22 3.09 7.23
C GLU A 5 3.60 2.48 7.02
N PHE A 6 3.91 2.12 5.79
CA PHE A 6 5.23 1.61 5.42
C PHE A 6 5.49 1.82 3.94
N ILE A 7 6.76 1.67 3.56
CA ILE A 7 7.24 1.84 2.20
C ILE A 7 7.73 0.50 1.65
N VAL A 8 7.40 0.25 0.39
CA VAL A 8 7.98 -0.84 -0.39
C VAL A 8 8.80 -0.22 -1.50
N PRO A 9 10.14 -0.14 -1.37
CA PRO A 9 11.00 0.59 -2.30
C PRO A 9 11.37 -0.26 -3.52
N ARG A 10 10.36 -0.65 -4.29
CA ARG A 10 10.52 -1.58 -5.40
C ARG A 10 9.36 -1.46 -6.37
N ARG A 11 9.63 -1.70 -7.65
CA ARG A 11 8.57 -1.80 -8.65
C ARG A 11 7.67 -3.00 -8.34
N PRO A 12 6.35 -2.81 -8.24
CA PRO A 12 5.43 -3.89 -7.93
C PRO A 12 5.28 -4.89 -9.06
N VAL A 13 4.88 -6.12 -8.70
CA VAL A 13 4.48 -7.16 -9.64
C VAL A 13 2.96 -7.17 -9.73
N SER A 14 2.43 -7.05 -10.95
CA SER A 14 0.99 -7.00 -11.19
C SER A 14 0.32 -8.33 -10.85
N HIS A 15 -0.91 -8.26 -10.36
CA HIS A 15 -1.79 -9.42 -10.19
C HIS A 15 -1.99 -10.18 -11.50
N GLN A 16 -1.91 -9.47 -12.64
CA GLN A 16 -2.04 -10.05 -13.99
C GLN A 16 -0.75 -10.69 -14.49
N ALA A 17 0.37 -10.58 -13.77
CA ALA A 17 1.62 -11.21 -14.18
C ALA A 17 1.46 -12.72 -14.24
N LYS A 18 2.10 -13.34 -15.26
CA LYS A 18 1.99 -14.79 -15.49
C LYS A 18 2.98 -15.61 -14.67
N ASP A 19 4.09 -15.00 -14.25
CA ASP A 19 5.14 -15.68 -13.51
C ASP A 19 4.76 -15.79 -12.04
N SER A 20 4.39 -17.00 -11.62
CA SER A 20 3.97 -17.26 -10.24
C SER A 20 5.11 -17.11 -9.22
N LEU A 21 6.35 -17.37 -9.63
CA LEU A 21 7.51 -17.18 -8.76
C LEU A 21 7.74 -15.70 -8.46
N HIS A 22 7.68 -14.84 -9.48
CA HIS A 22 7.80 -13.40 -9.30
C HIS A 22 6.69 -12.84 -8.41
N LYS A 23 5.45 -13.34 -8.56
CA LYS A 23 4.34 -12.95 -7.70
C LYS A 23 4.59 -13.33 -6.25
N GLN A 24 5.12 -14.53 -6.01
CA GLN A 24 5.41 -15.00 -4.64
C GLN A 24 6.55 -14.18 -4.02
N GLN A 25 7.62 -13.94 -4.77
CA GLN A 25 8.74 -13.11 -4.32
C GLN A 25 8.28 -11.70 -3.97
N TRP A 26 7.38 -11.14 -4.77
CA TRP A 26 6.81 -9.83 -4.51
C TRP A 26 6.02 -9.80 -3.20
N ARG A 27 5.12 -10.78 -2.99
CA ARG A 27 4.36 -10.88 -1.75
C ARG A 27 5.28 -11.03 -0.53
N ASP A 28 6.30 -11.86 -0.66
CA ASP A 28 7.27 -12.08 0.43
C ASP A 28 8.03 -10.80 0.75
N PHE A 29 8.40 -10.02 -0.26
CA PHE A 29 9.08 -8.75 -0.07
C PHE A 29 8.17 -7.73 0.64
N VAL A 30 6.91 -7.61 0.20
CA VAL A 30 5.93 -6.73 0.84
C VAL A 30 5.72 -7.15 2.30
N TYR A 31 5.53 -8.45 2.54
CA TYR A 31 5.39 -8.98 3.90
C TYR A 31 6.59 -8.61 4.77
N GLY A 32 7.79 -8.80 4.28
CA GLY A 32 9.01 -8.48 5.02
C GLY A 32 9.12 -7.01 5.41
N ARG A 33 8.76 -6.11 4.51
CA ARG A 33 8.74 -4.68 4.79
C ARG A 33 7.72 -4.33 5.86
N ALA A 34 6.51 -4.89 5.73
CA ALA A 34 5.46 -4.67 6.70
C ALA A 34 5.81 -5.25 8.07
N PHE A 35 6.41 -6.45 8.09
CA PHE A 35 6.83 -7.12 9.32
C PHE A 35 7.82 -6.27 10.14
N GLN A 36 8.75 -5.60 9.46
CA GLN A 36 9.72 -4.72 10.12
C GLN A 36 9.06 -3.52 10.80
N ALA A 37 7.94 -3.05 10.26
CA ALA A 37 7.27 -1.85 10.75
C ALA A 37 6.08 -2.14 11.67
N TRP A 38 5.41 -3.28 11.50
CA TRP A 38 4.22 -3.64 12.27
C TRP A 38 4.59 -4.13 13.66
N LYS A 39 3.95 -3.53 14.67
CA LYS A 39 4.11 -3.92 16.07
C LYS A 39 2.75 -4.31 16.63
N GLY A 40 2.55 -5.58 16.89
CA GLY A 40 1.34 -6.08 17.50
C GLY A 40 0.77 -7.31 16.82
N THR A 41 -0.45 -7.66 17.22
CA THR A 41 -1.21 -8.78 16.67
C THR A 41 -2.06 -8.33 15.50
N PRO A 42 -2.51 -9.25 14.63
CA PRO A 42 -3.42 -8.87 13.55
C PRO A 42 -4.71 -8.25 14.06
N ILE A 43 -5.15 -7.20 13.40
CA ILE A 43 -6.43 -6.55 13.69
C ILE A 43 -7.55 -7.50 13.27
N SER A 44 -8.56 -7.69 14.13
CA SER A 44 -9.65 -8.64 13.85
C SER A 44 -11.04 -8.07 14.14
N ASN A 45 -11.14 -6.88 14.71
CA ASN A 45 -12.37 -6.39 15.32
C ASN A 45 -12.82 -5.00 14.86
N GLU A 46 -12.28 -4.50 13.75
CA GLU A 46 -12.73 -3.21 13.22
C GLU A 46 -12.63 -3.15 11.70
N ALA A 47 -13.44 -2.30 11.09
CA ALA A 47 -13.39 -2.01 9.67
C ALA A 47 -12.21 -1.09 9.38
N LEU A 48 -11.51 -1.37 8.29
CA LEU A 48 -10.25 -0.72 7.93
C LEU A 48 -10.36 0.01 6.59
N ARG A 49 -9.54 1.06 6.48
CA ARG A 49 -9.26 1.77 5.23
C ARG A 49 -7.85 1.41 4.77
N PHE A 50 -7.73 1.02 3.50
CA PHE A 50 -6.46 0.71 2.85
C PHE A 50 -6.17 1.78 1.80
N THR A 51 -4.99 2.39 1.89
CA THR A 51 -4.53 3.39 0.93
C THR A 51 -3.17 2.96 0.38
N LEU A 52 -3.04 2.98 -0.94
CA LEU A 52 -1.80 2.67 -1.62
C LEU A 52 -1.49 3.79 -2.61
N VAL A 53 -0.27 4.34 -2.54
CA VAL A 53 0.25 5.29 -3.52
C VAL A 53 1.40 4.61 -4.25
N TYR A 54 1.29 4.49 -5.57
CA TYR A 54 2.38 3.99 -6.41
C TYR A 54 3.02 5.16 -7.15
N LEU A 55 4.33 5.35 -6.90
CA LEU A 55 5.16 6.28 -7.64
C LEU A 55 5.91 5.49 -8.71
N CYS A 56 5.58 5.73 -9.98
CA CYS A 56 6.04 4.94 -11.11
C CYS A 56 6.99 5.74 -12.00
N GLU A 57 8.13 5.14 -12.36
CA GLU A 57 9.07 5.79 -13.28
C GLU A 57 8.56 5.71 -14.72
N GLU A 58 8.06 4.56 -15.16
CA GLU A 58 7.58 4.35 -16.53
C GLU A 58 6.62 3.16 -16.61
N ASP A 59 5.77 3.17 -17.63
CA ASP A 59 4.90 2.06 -18.01
C ASP A 59 4.10 1.47 -16.82
N PRO A 60 3.24 2.28 -16.18
CA PRO A 60 2.50 1.80 -15.02
C PRO A 60 1.47 0.74 -15.41
N PRO A 61 1.41 -0.39 -14.65
CA PRO A 61 0.29 -1.29 -14.77
C PRO A 61 -0.99 -0.66 -14.19
N ASP A 62 -2.13 -1.29 -14.41
CA ASP A 62 -3.38 -0.88 -13.78
C ASP A 62 -3.24 -0.91 -12.25
N ILE A 63 -3.56 0.19 -11.59
CA ILE A 63 -3.42 0.33 -10.13
C ILE A 63 -4.22 -0.74 -9.38
N ASN A 64 -5.36 -1.18 -9.90
CA ASN A 64 -6.15 -2.23 -9.27
C ASN A 64 -5.39 -3.56 -9.20
N ASN A 65 -4.54 -3.84 -10.18
CA ASN A 65 -3.73 -5.05 -10.21
C ASN A 65 -2.51 -4.97 -9.29
N ILE A 66 -2.21 -3.79 -8.76
CA ILE A 66 -1.14 -3.58 -7.78
C ILE A 66 -1.69 -3.71 -6.36
N VAL A 67 -2.90 -3.23 -6.11
CA VAL A 67 -3.51 -3.20 -4.78
C VAL A 67 -3.70 -4.61 -4.21
N LYS A 68 -4.28 -5.53 -4.99
CA LYS A 68 -4.69 -6.85 -4.48
C LYS A 68 -3.52 -7.69 -3.95
N PRO A 69 -2.39 -7.84 -4.65
CA PRO A 69 -1.25 -8.61 -4.10
C PRO A 69 -0.70 -8.03 -2.80
N VAL A 70 -0.71 -6.71 -2.65
CA VAL A 70 -0.25 -6.06 -1.42
C VAL A 70 -1.21 -6.37 -0.28
N GLN A 71 -2.52 -6.26 -0.51
CA GLN A 71 -3.52 -6.61 0.50
C GLN A 71 -3.37 -8.06 0.95
N ASP A 72 -3.17 -8.98 0.00
CA ASP A 72 -3.03 -10.42 0.29
C ASP A 72 -1.77 -10.69 1.12
N ALA A 73 -0.69 -9.99 0.87
CA ALA A 73 0.57 -10.15 1.61
C ALA A 73 0.45 -9.80 3.09
N LEU A 74 -0.51 -8.96 3.46
CA LEU A 74 -0.68 -8.45 4.83
C LEU A 74 -1.65 -9.27 5.67
N ILE A 75 -2.37 -10.22 5.07
CA ILE A 75 -3.30 -11.10 5.78
C ILE A 75 -2.53 -11.96 6.78
N GLY A 76 -2.99 -11.99 8.03
CA GLY A 76 -2.35 -12.74 9.10
C GLY A 76 -1.23 -11.99 9.80
N LEU A 77 -0.77 -10.86 9.26
CA LEU A 77 0.21 -10.00 9.90
C LEU A 77 -0.44 -8.73 10.45
N VAL A 78 -1.01 -7.93 9.59
CA VAL A 78 -1.60 -6.63 9.96
C VAL A 78 -3.07 -6.77 10.28
N TYR A 79 -3.80 -7.59 9.54
CA TYR A 79 -5.20 -7.91 9.77
C TYR A 79 -5.46 -9.39 9.55
N SER A 80 -6.47 -9.92 10.24
CA SER A 80 -6.77 -11.35 10.20
C SER A 80 -7.34 -11.80 8.87
N ASP A 81 -8.05 -10.90 8.18
CA ASP A 81 -8.67 -11.17 6.89
C ASP A 81 -8.89 -9.87 6.12
N ASP A 82 -8.80 -9.93 4.78
CA ASP A 82 -9.00 -8.75 3.94
C ASP A 82 -10.46 -8.29 3.88
N SER A 83 -11.41 -9.10 4.34
CA SER A 83 -12.80 -8.68 4.48
C SER A 83 -12.99 -7.52 5.48
N LEU A 84 -12.02 -7.26 6.34
CA LEU A 84 -12.03 -6.10 7.23
C LEU A 84 -11.80 -4.79 6.48
N ILE A 85 -11.20 -4.84 5.29
CA ILE A 85 -10.96 -3.66 4.46
C ILE A 85 -12.25 -3.31 3.74
N VAL A 86 -12.83 -2.18 4.13
CA VAL A 86 -14.11 -1.70 3.56
C VAL A 86 -13.94 -0.45 2.71
N ASP A 87 -12.82 0.26 2.86
CA ASP A 87 -12.46 1.43 2.06
C ASP A 87 -11.11 1.16 1.38
N VAL A 88 -11.06 1.32 0.06
CA VAL A 88 -9.83 1.11 -0.72
C VAL A 88 -9.58 2.32 -1.59
N GLN A 89 -8.35 2.83 -1.53
CA GLN A 89 -7.90 3.92 -2.39
C GLN A 89 -6.53 3.56 -2.98
N GLY A 90 -6.47 3.50 -4.30
CA GLY A 90 -5.23 3.32 -5.04
C GLY A 90 -4.94 4.58 -5.84
N LEU A 91 -3.76 5.16 -5.68
CA LEU A 91 -3.34 6.40 -6.31
C LEU A 91 -2.04 6.19 -7.07
N LEU A 92 -2.06 6.48 -8.37
CA LEU A 92 -0.88 6.38 -9.23
C LEU A 92 -0.37 7.80 -9.54
N ARG A 93 0.93 8.00 -9.36
CA ARG A 93 1.61 9.22 -9.82
C ARG A 93 2.92 8.82 -10.49
N MET A 94 3.28 9.57 -11.53
CA MET A 94 4.54 9.35 -12.21
C MET A 94 5.66 10.10 -11.47
N VAL A 95 6.82 9.48 -11.37
CA VAL A 95 8.03 10.16 -10.91
C VAL A 95 8.30 11.31 -11.88
N GLY A 96 8.49 12.50 -11.38
CA GLY A 96 8.65 13.70 -12.20
C GLY A 96 7.39 14.52 -12.38
N ASP A 97 6.21 14.01 -11.99
CA ASP A 97 5.02 14.84 -11.92
C ASP A 97 5.20 15.94 -10.87
N LEU A 98 4.57 17.09 -11.11
CA LEU A 98 4.53 18.14 -10.12
C LEU A 98 3.53 17.73 -9.03
N ILE A 99 4.06 17.37 -7.86
CA ILE A 99 3.27 16.94 -6.72
C ILE A 99 3.45 17.95 -5.59
N ASP A 100 2.35 18.52 -5.12
CA ASP A 100 2.36 19.36 -3.93
C ASP A 100 2.50 18.45 -2.70
N ILE A 101 3.63 18.56 -2.01
CA ILE A 101 3.92 17.74 -0.84
C ILE A 101 3.45 18.37 0.48
N ILE A 102 2.98 19.61 0.45
CA ILE A 102 2.53 20.29 1.68
C ILE A 102 1.32 19.56 2.25
N GLY A 103 1.41 19.20 3.53
CA GLY A 103 0.33 18.49 4.23
C GLY A 103 0.31 16.99 4.03
N LEU A 104 1.19 16.43 3.21
CA LEU A 104 1.30 14.98 3.07
C LEU A 104 2.02 14.36 4.28
N PRO A 105 1.75 13.09 4.60
CA PRO A 105 2.50 12.39 5.64
C PRO A 105 4.01 12.47 5.38
N PRO A 106 4.84 12.69 6.41
CA PRO A 106 6.29 12.82 6.22
C PRO A 106 6.94 11.65 5.48
N LEU A 107 6.50 10.43 5.73
CA LEU A 107 7.04 9.25 5.05
C LEU A 107 6.76 9.29 3.55
N LEU A 108 5.57 9.74 3.16
CA LEU A 108 5.20 9.89 1.75
C LEU A 108 5.99 11.03 1.10
N GLN A 109 6.19 12.16 1.80
CA GLN A 109 7.02 13.25 1.30
C GLN A 109 8.43 12.77 0.97
N GLU A 110 9.01 11.96 1.87
CA GLU A 110 10.37 11.43 1.70
C GLU A 110 10.51 10.62 0.42
N VAL A 111 9.57 9.70 0.14
CA VAL A 111 9.66 8.86 -1.05
C VAL A 111 9.38 9.63 -2.34
N ILE A 112 8.52 10.63 -2.30
CA ILE A 112 8.29 11.51 -3.46
C ILE A 112 9.59 12.24 -3.82
N LEU A 113 10.31 12.73 -2.81
CA LEU A 113 11.57 13.45 -3.03
C LEU A 113 12.70 12.54 -3.51
N ASN A 114 12.68 11.25 -3.16
CA ASN A 114 13.66 10.28 -3.64
C ASN A 114 13.54 9.98 -5.14
N GLY A 115 12.34 10.08 -5.70
CA GLY A 115 12.14 10.00 -7.15
C GLY A 115 12.40 8.64 -7.78
N VAL A 116 12.10 7.54 -7.09
CA VAL A 116 12.26 6.18 -7.61
C VAL A 116 10.96 5.40 -7.48
N ASP A 117 10.83 4.31 -8.27
CA ASP A 117 9.68 3.39 -8.14
C ASP A 117 9.52 2.94 -6.70
N CYS A 118 8.36 3.15 -6.14
CA CYS A 118 8.05 2.69 -4.79
C CYS A 118 6.55 2.70 -4.51
N LEU A 119 6.16 1.96 -3.49
CA LEU A 119 4.82 2.02 -2.92
C LEU A 119 4.86 2.65 -1.53
N TYR A 120 3.88 3.48 -1.26
CA TYR A 120 3.51 3.90 0.08
C TYR A 120 2.19 3.22 0.43
N VAL A 121 2.15 2.51 1.56
CA VAL A 121 0.96 1.79 2.01
C VAL A 121 0.55 2.30 3.38
N ARG A 122 -0.75 2.55 3.54
CA ARG A 122 -1.31 3.08 4.78
C ARG A 122 -2.58 2.31 5.13
N ILE A 123 -2.68 1.93 6.39
CA ILE A 123 -3.86 1.24 6.93
C ILE A 123 -4.29 1.99 8.17
N ASN A 124 -5.57 2.35 8.21
CA ASN A 124 -6.16 3.03 9.35
C ASN A 124 -7.63 2.62 9.49
N SER A 125 -8.27 3.07 10.56
CA SER A 125 -9.68 2.80 10.78
C SER A 125 -10.53 3.39 9.67
N SER A 126 -11.56 2.66 9.26
CA SER A 126 -12.57 3.17 8.34
C SER A 126 -13.28 4.37 8.95
N SER A 127 -13.84 5.21 8.12
CA SER A 127 -14.58 6.40 8.50
C SER A 127 -16.01 6.31 7.99
N THR A 128 -16.89 7.21 8.48
CA THR A 128 -18.26 7.30 7.98
C THR A 128 -18.27 7.85 6.56
N LEU A 129 -19.31 7.51 5.79
CA LEU A 129 -19.46 8.03 4.43
C LEU A 129 -19.45 9.56 4.40
N GLY A 130 -20.02 10.21 5.41
CA GLY A 130 -20.04 11.67 5.50
C GLY A 130 -18.65 12.30 5.63
N ASN A 131 -17.68 11.58 6.20
CA ASN A 131 -16.30 12.04 6.29
C ASN A 131 -15.50 11.72 5.03
N LEU A 132 -15.94 10.76 4.23
CA LEU A 132 -15.25 10.32 3.01
C LEU A 132 -15.79 11.02 1.76
N LEU A 133 -17.06 11.43 1.77
CA LEU A 133 -17.76 12.06 0.66
C LEU A 133 -18.20 13.47 1.06
#